data_e80edbc664122a796d3dbccfc4204f1b
#
_entry.id   e80edbc664122a796d3dbccfc4204f1b
#
_cell.length_a   1.000
_cell.length_b   1.000
_cell.length_c   1.000
_cell.angle_alpha   90.00
_cell.angle_beta   90.00
_cell.angle_gamma   90.00
#
_symmetry.space_group_name_H-M   'P 1'
#
loop_
_entity.id
_entity.type
_entity.pdbx_description
1 polymer ?
#
loop_
_entity_poly.entity_id
_entity_poly.type
_entity_poly.pdbx_seq_one_letter_code
_entity_poly.pdbx_strand_id
1 'polypeptide(L)'
;MKQSPILTFRSSAFPVAPGEDADTNPGIYGKALAQWLSTRLGARGLACGEAFAEDFGWCVGVKMGDKGVHLVCSSGETADTWQVFCFTERGFLDRLRRRPDAAETLEQVFDAVKDCLSAAPEVKELVEEE
;
A
#
# COMPACT_ATOMS: atom_id res chain seq x y z
N MET A 1 -12.70 8.60 6.08
CA MET A 1 -11.66 7.77 5.48
C MET A 1 -12.12 7.31 4.10
N LYS A 2 -11.30 7.50 3.09
CA LYS A 2 -11.53 6.95 1.76
C LYS A 2 -10.53 5.85 1.48
N GLN A 3 -10.98 4.81 0.81
CA GLN A 3 -10.16 3.65 0.50
C GLN A 3 -10.26 3.33 -0.98
N SER A 4 -9.13 2.94 -1.58
CA SER A 4 -9.07 2.47 -2.95
C SER A 4 -9.63 1.05 -3.06
N PRO A 5 -9.84 0.54 -4.29
CA PRO A 5 -10.02 -0.90 -4.48
C PRO A 5 -8.84 -1.69 -3.93
N ILE A 6 -9.04 -2.97 -3.71
CA ILE A 6 -7.98 -3.86 -3.23
C ILE A 6 -7.34 -4.56 -4.42
N LEU A 7 -6.00 -4.52 -4.48
CA LEU A 7 -5.25 -5.28 -5.46
C LEU A 7 -4.78 -6.58 -4.80
N THR A 8 -5.09 -7.70 -5.42
CA THR A 8 -4.63 -9.01 -4.97
C THR A 8 -3.76 -9.63 -6.05
N PHE A 9 -2.73 -10.36 -5.63
CA PHE A 9 -1.82 -11.00 -6.58
C PHE A 9 -1.05 -12.12 -5.90
N ARG A 10 -0.29 -12.85 -6.71
CA ARG A 10 0.60 -13.90 -6.24
C ARG A 10 2.04 -13.54 -6.56
N SER A 11 2.93 -13.82 -5.63
CA SER A 11 4.37 -13.63 -5.82
C SER A 11 5.14 -14.39 -4.75
N SER A 12 6.25 -15.01 -5.16
CA SER A 12 7.21 -15.62 -4.24
C SER A 12 8.42 -14.71 -3.98
N ALA A 13 8.38 -13.48 -4.46
CA ALA A 13 9.51 -12.56 -4.39
C ALA A 13 9.65 -11.83 -3.05
N PHE A 14 8.63 -11.91 -2.18
CA PHE A 14 8.61 -11.15 -0.94
C PHE A 14 8.76 -12.07 0.27
N PRO A 15 10.02 -12.24 0.77
CA PRO A 15 10.26 -13.15 1.90
C PRO A 15 9.64 -12.62 3.19
N VAL A 16 9.26 -13.57 4.04
CA VAL A 16 8.74 -13.29 5.39
C VAL A 16 9.86 -13.52 6.38
N ALA A 17 10.16 -12.50 7.20
CA ALA A 17 11.17 -12.62 8.23
C ALA A 17 10.60 -13.26 9.50
N PRO A 18 11.39 -14.07 10.24
CA PRO A 18 10.93 -14.60 11.52
C PRO A 18 10.56 -13.48 12.48
N GLY A 19 9.36 -13.56 13.07
CA GLY A 19 8.88 -12.55 14.01
C GLY A 19 8.34 -11.29 13.39
N GLU A 20 8.24 -11.22 12.06
CA GLU A 20 7.72 -10.04 11.36
C GLU A 20 6.30 -9.70 11.82
N ASP A 21 5.49 -10.72 12.10
CA ASP A 21 4.10 -10.55 12.52
C ASP A 21 3.94 -10.23 14.02
N ALA A 22 5.03 -10.01 14.74
CA ALA A 22 4.96 -9.60 16.15
C ALA A 22 4.39 -8.18 16.30
N ASP A 23 4.61 -7.32 15.29
CA ASP A 23 4.14 -5.94 15.29
C ASP A 23 2.82 -5.75 14.55
N THR A 24 2.33 -6.78 13.90
CA THR A 24 1.02 -6.84 13.26
C THR A 24 0.17 -7.88 14.00
N ASN A 25 -1.01 -8.23 13.49
CA ASN A 25 -1.75 -9.37 14.03
C ASN A 25 -1.05 -10.68 13.59
N PRO A 26 -1.12 -11.76 14.40
CA PRO A 26 -0.46 -13.01 14.04
C PRO A 26 -0.83 -13.51 12.65
N GLY A 27 0.19 -13.89 11.88
CA GLY A 27 0.02 -14.38 10.53
C GLY A 27 -0.07 -13.29 9.46
N ILE A 28 0.04 -12.02 9.83
CA ILE A 28 -0.03 -10.91 8.88
C ILE A 28 1.38 -10.40 8.55
N TYR A 29 1.77 -10.58 7.30
CA TYR A 29 3.09 -10.22 6.78
C TYR A 29 2.96 -9.18 5.68
N GLY A 30 4.06 -8.62 5.21
CA GLY A 30 4.04 -7.66 4.10
C GLY A 30 5.18 -6.65 4.13
N LYS A 31 6.13 -6.80 5.04
CA LYS A 31 7.23 -5.83 5.18
C LYS A 31 8.08 -5.72 3.91
N ALA A 32 8.51 -6.87 3.36
CA ALA A 32 9.33 -6.88 2.15
C ALA A 32 8.58 -6.27 0.96
N LEU A 33 7.29 -6.57 0.83
CA LEU A 33 6.45 -5.99 -0.22
C LEU A 33 6.32 -4.48 -0.05
N ALA A 34 6.09 -4.01 1.19
CA ALA A 34 5.97 -2.59 1.48
C ALA A 34 7.27 -1.85 1.15
N GLN A 35 8.42 -2.41 1.50
CA GLN A 35 9.72 -1.82 1.18
C GLN A 35 9.96 -1.78 -0.33
N TRP A 36 9.60 -2.84 -1.03
CA TRP A 36 9.73 -2.91 -2.49
C TRP A 36 8.89 -1.84 -3.17
N LEU A 37 7.62 -1.69 -2.76
CA LEU A 37 6.74 -0.66 -3.31
C LEU A 37 7.24 0.74 -2.97
N SER A 38 7.70 0.97 -1.76
CA SER A 38 8.28 2.26 -1.37
C SER A 38 9.43 2.66 -2.30
N THR A 39 10.32 1.73 -2.58
CA THR A 39 11.44 1.95 -3.49
C THR A 39 10.97 2.24 -4.92
N ARG A 40 10.03 1.46 -5.41
CA ARG A 40 9.51 1.61 -6.79
C ARG A 40 8.75 2.91 -6.97
N LEU A 41 7.93 3.28 -6.00
CA LEU A 41 7.19 4.55 -6.04
C LEU A 41 8.14 5.74 -5.94
N GLY A 42 9.18 5.63 -5.10
CA GLY A 42 10.22 6.65 -5.02
C GLY A 42 10.93 6.88 -6.34
N ALA A 43 11.19 5.81 -7.07
CA ALA A 43 11.80 5.90 -8.41
C ALA A 43 10.89 6.60 -9.42
N ARG A 44 9.59 6.65 -9.16
CA ARG A 44 8.63 7.37 -10.00
C ARG A 44 8.41 8.81 -9.55
N GLY A 45 9.16 9.26 -8.54
CA GLY A 45 9.11 10.64 -8.05
C GLY A 45 8.13 10.88 -6.91
N LEU A 46 7.55 9.83 -6.34
CA LEU A 46 6.67 9.98 -5.18
C LEU A 46 7.49 9.97 -3.88
N ALA A 47 7.12 10.82 -2.94
CA ALA A 47 7.80 10.86 -1.65
C ALA A 47 7.23 9.80 -0.72
N CYS A 48 8.01 8.76 -0.45
CA CYS A 48 7.61 7.63 0.39
C CYS A 48 8.45 7.56 1.65
N GLY A 49 7.78 7.27 2.78
CA GLY A 49 8.45 7.02 4.04
C GLY A 49 8.89 5.56 4.18
N GLU A 50 9.41 5.23 5.33
CA GLU A 50 9.78 3.85 5.67
C GLU A 50 8.53 3.02 5.97
N ALA A 51 8.62 1.72 5.71
CA ALA A 51 7.55 0.79 6.06
C ALA A 51 7.41 0.70 7.58
N PHE A 52 6.18 0.72 8.07
CA PHE A 52 5.87 0.58 9.50
C PHE A 52 4.70 -0.37 9.68
N ALA A 53 4.65 -1.01 10.86
CA ALA A 53 3.63 -2.01 11.14
C ALA A 53 2.36 -1.40 11.72
N GLU A 54 1.23 -1.90 11.26
CA GLU A 54 -0.09 -1.69 11.84
C GLU A 54 -0.71 -3.07 12.09
N ASP A 55 -1.78 -3.13 12.86
CA ASP A 55 -2.42 -4.42 13.18
C ASP A 55 -2.79 -5.21 11.92
N PHE A 56 -3.20 -4.52 10.89
CA PHE A 56 -3.75 -5.09 9.66
C PHE A 56 -2.72 -5.26 8.53
N GLY A 57 -1.47 -4.87 8.72
CA GLY A 57 -0.44 -5.03 7.69
C GLY A 57 0.72 -4.07 7.85
N TRP A 58 1.55 -4.01 6.82
CA TRP A 58 2.69 -3.09 6.75
C TRP A 58 2.34 -1.90 5.86
N CYS A 59 2.59 -0.72 6.36
CA CYS A 59 2.14 0.52 5.74
C CYS A 59 3.30 1.39 5.29
N VAL A 60 3.06 2.18 4.25
CA VAL A 60 3.99 3.20 3.77
C VAL A 60 3.21 4.49 3.58
N GLY A 61 3.71 5.57 4.15
CA GLY A 61 3.16 6.89 3.88
C GLY A 61 3.67 7.41 2.55
N VAL A 62 2.77 7.80 1.66
CA VAL A 62 3.09 8.35 0.35
C VAL A 62 2.55 9.77 0.28
N LYS A 63 3.41 10.72 -0.09
CA LYS A 63 3.02 12.12 -0.19
C LYS A 63 3.07 12.62 -1.62
N MET A 64 2.03 13.38 -1.98
CA MET A 64 2.00 14.16 -3.21
C MET A 64 1.73 15.61 -2.81
N GLY A 65 2.78 16.45 -2.81
CA GLY A 65 2.68 17.80 -2.30
C GLY A 65 2.44 17.80 -0.78
N ASP A 66 1.36 18.44 -0.34
CA ASP A 66 0.97 18.50 1.06
C ASP A 66 -0.03 17.40 1.48
N LYS A 67 -0.34 16.47 0.56
CA LYS A 67 -1.36 15.44 0.79
C LYS A 67 -0.72 14.08 0.98
N GLY A 68 -1.27 13.32 1.94
CA GLY A 68 -0.76 12.01 2.29
C GLY A 68 -1.76 10.89 2.00
N VAL A 69 -1.24 9.78 1.51
CA VAL A 69 -1.98 8.54 1.29
C VAL A 69 -1.23 7.44 2.01
N HIS A 70 -1.97 6.56 2.68
CA HIS A 70 -1.39 5.38 3.30
C HIS A 70 -1.53 4.20 2.35
N LEU A 71 -0.40 3.56 2.07
CA LEU A 71 -0.34 2.33 1.30
C LEU A 71 -0.25 1.16 2.29
N VAL A 72 -1.12 0.18 2.15
CA VAL A 72 -1.16 -0.98 3.04
C VAL A 72 -0.82 -2.24 2.25
N CYS A 73 0.11 -3.02 2.78
CA CYS A 73 0.53 -4.30 2.22
C CYS A 73 0.31 -5.38 3.27
N SER A 74 -0.39 -6.44 2.90
CA SER A 74 -0.62 -7.57 3.81
C SER A 74 -0.63 -8.89 3.06
N SER A 75 -0.34 -9.96 3.80
CA SER A 75 -0.42 -11.31 3.24
C SER A 75 -1.88 -11.72 3.06
N GLY A 76 -2.13 -12.56 2.05
CA GLY A 76 -3.43 -13.15 1.83
C GLY A 76 -3.59 -14.49 2.53
N GLU A 77 -4.50 -15.31 2.02
CA GLU A 77 -4.84 -16.59 2.63
C GLU A 77 -3.76 -17.66 2.51
N THR A 78 -2.93 -17.57 1.48
CA THR A 78 -1.83 -18.51 1.25
C THR A 78 -0.48 -17.80 1.33
N ALA A 79 0.60 -18.57 1.44
CA ALA A 79 1.94 -18.04 1.68
C ALA A 79 2.46 -17.13 0.56
N ASP A 80 1.94 -17.27 -0.65
CA ASP A 80 2.38 -16.49 -1.82
C ASP A 80 1.32 -15.49 -2.31
N THR A 81 0.24 -15.29 -1.57
CA THR A 81 -0.80 -14.33 -1.95
C THR A 81 -0.67 -13.05 -1.12
N TRP A 82 -0.95 -11.91 -1.78
CA TRP A 82 -0.75 -10.58 -1.20
C TRP A 82 -1.92 -9.68 -1.52
N GLN A 83 -2.16 -8.72 -0.64
CA GLN A 83 -3.18 -7.70 -0.82
C GLN A 83 -2.56 -6.32 -0.63
N VAL A 84 -2.92 -5.39 -1.49
CA VAL A 84 -2.45 -4.00 -1.43
C VAL A 84 -3.63 -3.07 -1.67
N PHE A 85 -3.75 -2.06 -0.83
CA PHE A 85 -4.72 -1.00 -1.05
C PHE A 85 -4.20 0.30 -0.46
N CYS A 86 -4.86 1.40 -0.81
CA CYS A 86 -4.51 2.73 -0.33
C CYS A 86 -5.70 3.34 0.40
N PHE A 87 -5.43 4.18 1.39
CA PHE A 87 -6.49 4.94 2.04
C PHE A 87 -6.00 6.32 2.46
N THR A 88 -6.94 7.25 2.61
CA THR A 88 -6.68 8.57 3.16
C THR A 88 -7.44 8.74 4.44
N GLU A 89 -6.82 9.39 5.43
CA GLU A 89 -7.52 9.81 6.63
C GLU A 89 -7.94 11.27 6.44
N ARG A 90 -9.24 11.54 6.64
CA ARG A 90 -9.72 12.91 6.64
C ARG A 90 -9.52 13.48 8.03
N GLY A 91 -8.60 14.43 8.16
CA GLY A 91 -8.49 15.23 9.35
C GLY A 91 -9.68 16.19 9.47
N PHE A 92 -9.91 16.67 10.70
CA PHE A 92 -10.96 17.64 11.00
C PHE A 92 -10.88 18.89 10.11
N LEU A 93 -9.66 19.38 9.86
CA LEU A 93 -9.43 20.56 9.04
C LEU A 93 -9.80 20.33 7.57
N ASP A 94 -9.62 19.12 7.07
CA ASP A 94 -9.98 18.79 5.69
C ASP A 94 -11.50 18.81 5.49
N ARG A 95 -12.26 18.42 6.52
CA ARG A 95 -13.73 18.52 6.48
C ARG A 95 -14.18 19.98 6.39
N LEU A 96 -13.54 20.86 7.15
CA LEU A 96 -13.88 22.29 7.14
C LEU A 96 -13.51 22.96 5.83
N ARG A 97 -12.42 22.54 5.21
CA ARG A 97 -11.94 23.14 3.97
C ARG A 97 -12.56 22.55 2.72
N ARG A 98 -13.36 21.50 2.85
CA ARG A 98 -14.02 20.82 1.72
C ARG A 98 -13.06 20.57 0.55
N ARG A 99 -11.93 19.94 0.83
CA ARG A 99 -10.96 19.64 -0.22
C ARG A 99 -11.38 18.40 -1.01
N PRO A 100 -11.88 18.54 -2.24
CA PRO A 100 -12.29 17.39 -3.06
C PRO A 100 -11.09 16.62 -3.62
N ASP A 101 -9.93 17.22 -3.61
CA ASP A 101 -8.72 16.68 -4.23
C ASP A 101 -8.06 15.53 -3.45
N ALA A 102 -8.51 15.22 -2.23
CA ALA A 102 -8.06 14.03 -1.51
C ALA A 102 -8.41 12.73 -2.26
N ALA A 103 -9.57 12.69 -2.90
CA ALA A 103 -9.98 11.55 -3.72
C ALA A 103 -9.11 11.41 -4.96
N GLU A 104 -8.75 12.52 -5.59
CA GLU A 104 -7.88 12.55 -6.75
C GLU A 104 -6.47 12.08 -6.40
N THR A 105 -5.92 12.54 -5.26
CA THR A 105 -4.62 12.11 -4.78
C THR A 105 -4.60 10.60 -4.51
N LEU A 106 -5.65 10.08 -3.87
CA LEU A 106 -5.80 8.66 -3.61
C LEU A 106 -5.76 7.86 -4.92
N GLU A 107 -6.51 8.31 -5.92
CA GLU A 107 -6.56 7.66 -7.22
C GLU A 107 -5.21 7.70 -7.93
N GLN A 108 -4.51 8.82 -7.88
CA GLN A 108 -3.19 8.96 -8.49
C GLN A 108 -2.16 8.03 -7.86
N VAL A 109 -2.15 7.95 -6.52
CA VAL A 109 -1.23 7.03 -5.82
C VAL A 109 -1.61 5.58 -6.10
N PHE A 110 -2.89 5.24 -6.06
CA PHE A 110 -3.37 3.90 -6.37
C PHE A 110 -2.97 3.48 -7.79
N ASP A 111 -3.14 4.35 -8.77
CA ASP A 111 -2.75 4.08 -10.16
C ASP A 111 -1.25 3.84 -10.28
N ALA A 112 -0.44 4.61 -9.56
CA ALA A 112 1.01 4.42 -9.55
C ALA A 112 1.39 3.06 -8.93
N VAL A 113 0.73 2.66 -7.86
CA VAL A 113 0.93 1.34 -7.23
C VAL A 113 0.56 0.23 -8.20
N LYS A 114 -0.60 0.35 -8.83
CA LYS A 114 -1.07 -0.63 -9.81
C LYS A 114 -0.10 -0.75 -10.99
N ASP A 115 0.41 0.37 -11.47
CA ASP A 115 1.40 0.38 -12.55
C ASP A 115 2.70 -0.32 -12.14
N CYS A 116 3.18 -0.08 -10.94
CA CYS A 116 4.37 -0.77 -10.41
C CYS A 116 4.17 -2.28 -10.37
N LEU A 117 3.02 -2.73 -9.88
CA LEU A 117 2.71 -4.15 -9.80
C LEU A 117 2.52 -4.77 -11.18
N SER A 118 1.83 -4.07 -12.08
CA SER A 118 1.59 -4.55 -13.44
C SER A 118 2.87 -4.69 -14.25
N ALA A 119 3.85 -3.83 -14.01
CA ALA A 119 5.12 -3.84 -14.72
C ALA A 119 6.12 -4.86 -14.16
N ALA A 120 5.86 -5.42 -12.99
CA ALA A 120 6.79 -6.32 -12.31
C ALA A 120 6.60 -7.77 -12.77
N PRO A 121 7.63 -8.42 -13.33
CA PRO A 121 7.49 -9.82 -13.76
C PRO A 121 7.30 -10.80 -12.61
N GLU A 122 7.70 -10.44 -11.39
CA GLU A 122 7.53 -11.25 -10.19
C GLU A 122 6.09 -11.24 -9.66
N VAL A 123 5.24 -10.33 -10.15
CA VAL A 123 3.82 -10.22 -9.75
C VAL A 123 2.95 -10.97 -10.74
N LYS A 124 2.15 -11.91 -10.24
CA LYS A 124 1.30 -12.76 -11.09
C LYS A 124 -0.14 -12.68 -10.63
N GLU A 125 -1.07 -12.91 -11.55
CA GLU A 125 -2.50 -12.96 -11.27
C GLU A 125 -3.00 -11.71 -10.56
N LEU A 126 -2.57 -10.54 -11.05
CA LEU A 126 -3.00 -9.26 -10.47
C LEU A 126 -4.47 -9.01 -10.77
N VAL A 127 -5.26 -8.85 -9.71
CA VAL A 127 -6.70 -8.62 -9.79
C VAL A 127 -7.05 -7.39 -8.94
N GLU A 128 -7.90 -6.54 -9.48
CA GLU A 128 -8.46 -5.41 -8.75
C GLU A 128 -9.85 -5.77 -8.25
N GLU A 129 -10.07 -5.68 -6.94
CA GLU A 129 -11.35 -5.99 -6.29
C GLU A 129 -11.89 -4.74 -5.60
N GLU A 130 -13.14 -4.43 -5.87
CA GLU A 130 -13.82 -3.30 -5.24
C GLU A 130 -14.45 -3.65 -3.89
#